data_e5b4fcf776ff293295094b4d40a4fbda
#
_entry.id   e5b4fcf776ff293295094b4d40a4fbda
#
_cell.length_a   1.000
_cell.length_b   1.000
_cell.length_c   1.000
_cell.angle_alpha   90.00
_cell.angle_beta   90.00
_cell.angle_gamma   90.00
#
_symmetry.space_group_name_H-M   'P 1'
#
loop_
_entity.id
_entity.type
_entity.pdbx_description
1 polymer ?
#
loop_
_entity_poly.entity_id
_entity_poly.type
_entity_poly.pdbx_seq_one_letter_code
_entity_poly.pdbx_strand_id
1 'polypeptide(L)'
;MTKFSLYNGDCLDLMKYIPNDTVDLILCDLPYGTTRNKWDSALPLERLWQEYKRISRGAIVLTAQSPFDKVLGASNLPMLRYEWIWEKTHPTGYLNAKRAPMKSHENILVFYARQPTYNPIKTSGHKRKTETKRKDETPNYGRQNFTSLPYDSTERYPRSVVTFASDKQRSSLHPTQKPVAL
;
A
#
# COMPACT_ATOMS: atom_id res chain seq x y z
N MET A 1 21.33 9.90 14.40
CA MET A 1 20.37 9.08 15.15
C MET A 1 18.98 9.38 14.63
N THR A 2 18.23 8.36 14.25
CA THR A 2 16.82 8.53 13.85
C THR A 2 16.01 8.92 15.08
N LYS A 3 15.35 10.08 15.05
CA LYS A 3 14.43 10.49 16.12
C LYS A 3 13.06 9.92 15.82
N PHE A 4 12.40 9.36 16.82
CA PHE A 4 11.00 8.94 16.71
C PHE A 4 10.21 9.49 17.90
N SER A 5 8.92 9.67 17.71
CA SER A 5 7.98 10.09 18.75
C SER A 5 6.76 9.17 18.71
N LEU A 6 6.31 8.73 19.88
CA LEU A 6 5.11 7.91 20.03
C LEU A 6 4.03 8.73 20.72
N TYR A 7 2.83 8.71 20.13
CA TYR A 7 1.65 9.38 20.68
C TYR A 7 0.56 8.35 20.90
N ASN A 8 -0.11 8.40 22.04
CA ASN A 8 -1.25 7.55 22.38
C ASN A 8 -2.50 8.43 22.46
N GLY A 9 -3.49 8.19 21.60
CA GLY A 9 -4.72 8.94 21.54
C GLY A 9 -5.48 8.75 20.22
N ASP A 10 -6.61 9.46 20.06
CA ASP A 10 -7.33 9.48 18.79
C ASP A 10 -6.50 10.18 17.72
N CYS A 11 -6.27 9.49 16.61
CA CYS A 11 -5.44 10.02 15.52
C CYS A 11 -6.03 11.30 14.89
N LEU A 12 -7.35 11.45 14.83
CA LEU A 12 -8.01 12.65 14.29
C LEU A 12 -7.81 13.86 15.20
N ASP A 13 -7.62 13.65 16.50
CA ASP A 13 -7.29 14.73 17.44
C ASP A 13 -5.79 15.02 17.43
N LEU A 14 -4.95 14.00 17.40
CA LEU A 14 -3.50 14.18 17.39
C LEU A 14 -2.99 14.79 16.10
N MET A 15 -3.57 14.46 14.95
CA MET A 15 -3.15 15.05 13.67
C MET A 15 -3.32 16.58 13.62
N LYS A 16 -4.23 17.16 14.41
CA LYS A 16 -4.40 18.63 14.50
C LYS A 16 -3.11 19.37 14.93
N TYR A 17 -2.23 18.68 15.64
CA TYR A 17 -0.94 19.25 16.08
C TYR A 17 0.17 19.10 15.04
N ILE A 18 -0.07 18.38 13.94
CA ILE A 18 0.89 18.24 12.84
C ILE A 18 0.71 19.42 11.87
N PRO A 19 1.76 20.18 11.55
CA PRO A 19 1.67 21.29 10.61
C PRO A 19 1.28 20.81 9.18
N ASN A 20 0.72 21.73 8.39
CA ASN A 20 0.36 21.44 7.00
C ASN A 20 1.61 21.09 6.18
N ASP A 21 1.47 20.16 5.22
CA ASP A 21 2.51 19.82 4.22
C ASP A 21 3.88 19.43 4.82
N THR A 22 3.87 18.75 5.99
CA THR A 22 5.12 18.36 6.67
C THR A 22 5.41 16.86 6.64
N VAL A 23 4.45 16.04 6.27
CA VAL A 23 4.57 14.57 6.29
C VAL A 23 4.90 14.05 4.90
N ASP A 24 6.06 13.42 4.74
CA ASP A 24 6.53 12.85 3.46
C ASP A 24 5.87 11.52 3.11
N LEU A 25 5.45 10.76 4.12
CA LEU A 25 4.79 9.47 3.96
C LEU A 25 3.82 9.23 5.11
N ILE A 26 2.59 8.86 4.78
CA ILE A 26 1.65 8.26 5.72
C ILE A 26 1.60 6.77 5.40
N LEU A 27 1.95 5.91 6.36
CA LEU A 27 1.78 4.46 6.29
C LEU A 27 0.89 4.03 7.44
N CYS A 28 -0.29 3.52 7.15
CA CYS A 28 -1.27 3.23 8.20
C CYS A 28 -2.06 1.95 7.94
N ASP A 29 -2.24 1.17 9.01
CA ASP A 29 -3.14 0.02 9.08
C ASP A 29 -4.43 0.48 9.80
N LEU A 30 -5.43 0.88 9.02
CA LEU A 30 -6.70 1.38 9.55
C LEU A 30 -7.51 0.24 10.20
N PRO A 31 -8.40 0.52 11.16
CA PRO A 31 -9.41 -0.44 11.56
C PRO A 31 -10.42 -0.65 10.42
N TYR A 32 -10.68 -1.93 10.07
CA TYR A 32 -11.53 -2.28 8.91
C TYR A 32 -13.02 -2.43 9.28
N GLY A 33 -13.35 -2.48 10.57
CA GLY A 33 -14.71 -2.76 11.05
C GLY A 33 -15.17 -4.19 10.73
N THR A 34 -14.24 -5.13 10.57
CA THR A 34 -14.53 -6.51 10.15
C THR A 34 -14.38 -7.54 11.26
N THR A 35 -13.87 -7.15 12.40
CA THR A 35 -13.70 -8.01 13.58
C THR A 35 -14.66 -7.62 14.70
N ARG A 36 -14.80 -8.49 15.72
CA ARG A 36 -15.59 -8.20 16.92
C ARG A 36 -14.83 -7.39 17.98
N ASN A 37 -13.62 -6.98 17.68
CA ASN A 37 -12.83 -6.20 18.62
C ASN A 37 -13.38 -4.78 18.73
N LYS A 38 -13.50 -4.26 19.95
CA LYS A 38 -14.04 -2.89 20.19
C LYS A 38 -13.22 -1.80 19.51
N TRP A 39 -11.92 -2.01 19.31
CA TRP A 39 -11.03 -1.06 18.62
C TRP A 39 -11.17 -1.10 17.09
N ASP A 40 -11.75 -2.16 16.52
CA ASP A 40 -11.93 -2.30 15.06
C ASP A 40 -13.25 -1.61 14.61
N SER A 41 -13.36 -0.32 14.88
CA SER A 41 -14.47 0.51 14.41
C SER A 41 -14.03 1.36 13.22
N ALA A 42 -14.85 1.37 12.17
CA ALA A 42 -14.57 2.16 10.98
C ALA A 42 -14.45 3.65 11.31
N LEU A 43 -13.35 4.26 10.89
CA LEU A 43 -13.12 5.69 11.04
C LEU A 43 -13.99 6.50 10.04
N PRO A 44 -14.38 7.74 10.38
CA PRO A 44 -15.06 8.64 9.46
C PRO A 44 -14.10 9.07 8.34
N LEU A 45 -14.13 8.38 7.20
CA LEU A 45 -13.18 8.54 6.10
C LEU A 45 -13.10 9.99 5.58
N GLU A 46 -14.21 10.71 5.56
CA GLU A 46 -14.21 12.11 5.13
C GLU A 46 -13.28 12.98 6.00
N ARG A 47 -13.42 12.88 7.33
CA ARG A 47 -12.55 13.61 8.28
C ARG A 47 -11.11 13.13 8.20
N LEU A 48 -10.89 11.83 8.02
CA LEU A 48 -9.57 11.26 7.85
C LEU A 48 -8.86 11.84 6.60
N TRP A 49 -9.58 11.92 5.47
CA TRP A 49 -9.05 12.51 4.24
C TRP A 49 -8.80 14.01 4.34
N GLN A 50 -9.60 14.74 5.11
CA GLN A 50 -9.33 16.18 5.37
C GLN A 50 -7.97 16.34 6.05
N GLU A 51 -7.69 15.59 7.13
CA GLU A 51 -6.42 15.64 7.84
C GLU A 51 -5.25 15.08 7.01
N TYR A 52 -5.41 13.94 6.37
CA TYR A 52 -4.37 13.35 5.54
C TYR A 52 -3.94 14.27 4.39
N LYS A 53 -4.89 14.91 3.71
CA LYS A 53 -4.61 15.89 2.66
C LYS A 53 -3.93 17.15 3.19
N ARG A 54 -4.27 17.56 4.41
CA ARG A 54 -3.69 18.74 5.05
C ARG A 54 -2.22 18.53 5.44
N ILE A 55 -1.89 17.39 6.04
CA ILE A 55 -0.56 17.16 6.59
C ILE A 55 0.43 16.57 5.59
N SER A 56 -0.06 15.82 4.59
CA SER A 56 0.79 15.05 3.67
C SER A 56 1.20 15.87 2.44
N ARG A 57 2.49 15.86 2.16
CA ARG A 57 3.08 16.29 0.88
C ARG A 57 3.56 15.12 0.02
N GLY A 58 3.46 13.89 0.52
CA GLY A 58 3.92 12.67 -0.14
C GLY A 58 2.84 11.62 -0.35
N ALA A 59 3.24 10.37 -0.33
CA ALA A 59 2.33 9.25 -0.49
C ALA A 59 1.55 8.95 0.81
N ILE A 60 0.31 8.49 0.63
CA ILE A 60 -0.54 7.92 1.69
C ILE A 60 -0.75 6.46 1.33
N VAL A 61 -0.25 5.56 2.15
CA VAL A 61 -0.25 4.11 1.93
C VAL A 61 -1.07 3.45 3.02
N LEU A 62 -2.17 2.82 2.63
CA LEU A 62 -3.16 2.28 3.55
C LEU A 62 -3.39 0.81 3.28
N THR A 63 -3.26 -0.03 4.29
CA THR A 63 -3.63 -1.44 4.18
C THR A 63 -5.13 -1.61 4.28
N ALA A 64 -5.68 -2.56 3.56
CA ALA A 64 -7.10 -2.86 3.55
C ALA A 64 -7.38 -4.29 3.12
N GLN A 65 -8.54 -4.81 3.51
CA GLN A 65 -9.03 -6.11 3.07
C GLN A 65 -10.49 -5.97 2.62
N SER A 66 -10.89 -6.80 1.64
CA SER A 66 -12.27 -6.83 1.17
C SER A 66 -13.28 -7.14 2.30
N PRO A 67 -14.42 -6.39 2.37
CA PRO A 67 -14.90 -5.37 1.43
C PRO A 67 -14.43 -3.93 1.72
N PHE A 68 -13.72 -3.70 2.84
CA PHE A 68 -13.29 -2.36 3.25
C PHE A 68 -12.39 -1.67 2.22
N ASP A 69 -11.55 -2.42 1.52
CA ASP A 69 -10.68 -1.91 0.45
C ASP A 69 -11.46 -1.19 -0.65
N LYS A 70 -12.66 -1.67 -0.99
CA LYS A 70 -13.52 -1.04 -2.01
C LYS A 70 -14.10 0.28 -1.52
N VAL A 71 -14.53 0.32 -0.26
CA VAL A 71 -15.04 1.54 0.39
C VAL A 71 -13.92 2.57 0.50
N LEU A 72 -12.75 2.16 0.98
CA LEU A 72 -11.58 3.02 1.13
C LEU A 72 -11.11 3.58 -0.22
N GLY A 73 -10.98 2.74 -1.24
CA GLY A 73 -10.59 3.16 -2.58
C GLY A 73 -11.57 4.16 -3.18
N ALA A 74 -12.88 3.85 -3.11
CA ALA A 74 -13.94 4.71 -3.62
C ALA A 74 -14.03 6.06 -2.89
N SER A 75 -13.67 6.11 -1.61
CA SER A 75 -13.76 7.33 -0.80
C SER A 75 -12.82 8.45 -1.27
N ASN A 76 -11.78 8.15 -2.06
CA ASN A 76 -10.87 9.15 -2.60
C ASN A 76 -10.25 8.73 -3.95
N LEU A 77 -11.10 8.36 -4.91
CA LEU A 77 -10.68 7.98 -6.27
C LEU A 77 -9.74 9.00 -6.94
N PRO A 78 -9.92 10.32 -6.79
CA PRO A 78 -9.03 11.30 -7.44
C PRO A 78 -7.56 11.19 -7.01
N MET A 79 -7.29 10.67 -5.81
CA MET A 79 -5.94 10.46 -5.30
C MET A 79 -5.46 9.02 -5.41
N LEU A 80 -6.34 8.02 -5.60
CA LEU A 80 -5.96 6.63 -5.77
C LEU A 80 -5.14 6.46 -7.04
N ARG A 81 -3.95 5.86 -6.93
CA ARG A 81 -3.02 5.70 -8.05
C ARG A 81 -2.81 4.26 -8.45
N TYR A 82 -2.51 3.41 -7.47
CA TYR A 82 -2.32 1.99 -7.67
C TYR A 82 -2.47 1.26 -6.35
N GLU A 83 -2.47 -0.06 -6.43
CA GLU A 83 -2.45 -0.93 -5.27
C GLU A 83 -1.33 -1.95 -5.37
N TRP A 84 -0.87 -2.38 -4.21
CA TRP A 84 -0.07 -3.58 -4.08
C TRP A 84 -0.93 -4.65 -3.42
N ILE A 85 -0.71 -5.90 -3.84
CA ILE A 85 -1.36 -7.06 -3.25
C ILE A 85 -0.32 -7.79 -2.42
N TRP A 86 -0.53 -7.83 -1.12
CA TRP A 86 0.23 -8.70 -0.24
C TRP A 86 -0.39 -10.10 -0.29
N GLU A 87 0.30 -11.02 -0.95
CA GLU A 87 -0.02 -12.44 -0.96
C GLU A 87 0.52 -13.09 0.31
N LYS A 88 -0.39 -13.72 1.06
CA LYS A 88 -0.06 -14.42 2.30
C LYS A 88 0.39 -15.85 1.98
N THR A 89 1.47 -16.30 2.58
CA THR A 89 1.89 -17.72 2.47
C THR A 89 0.91 -18.69 3.10
N HIS A 90 0.13 -18.23 4.09
CA HIS A 90 -0.94 -19.00 4.74
C HIS A 90 -2.25 -18.24 4.68
N PRO A 91 -3.26 -18.74 3.95
CA PRO A 91 -4.55 -18.09 3.84
C PRO A 91 -5.30 -18.17 5.18
N THR A 92 -6.25 -17.25 5.36
CA THR A 92 -7.11 -17.16 6.56
C THR A 92 -8.57 -17.42 6.20
N GLY A 93 -9.43 -17.62 7.22
CA GLY A 93 -10.86 -17.77 7.01
C GLY A 93 -11.32 -19.22 6.73
N TYR A 94 -10.58 -20.22 7.19
CA TYR A 94 -10.88 -21.64 6.96
C TYR A 94 -12.29 -22.06 7.45
N LEU A 95 -12.82 -21.41 8.48
CA LEU A 95 -14.19 -21.70 8.99
C LEU A 95 -15.27 -21.47 7.92
N ASN A 96 -14.99 -20.63 6.93
CA ASN A 96 -15.89 -20.34 5.83
C ASN A 96 -15.49 -21.01 4.50
N ALA A 97 -14.51 -21.90 4.51
CA ALA A 97 -13.95 -22.51 3.29
C ALA A 97 -14.97 -23.31 2.45
N LYS A 98 -16.07 -23.74 3.08
CA LYS A 98 -17.19 -24.40 2.38
C LYS A 98 -18.17 -23.43 1.72
N ARG A 99 -18.04 -22.11 1.96
CA ARG A 99 -18.97 -21.06 1.49
C ARG A 99 -18.32 -19.98 0.65
N ALA A 100 -17.01 -19.79 0.85
CA ALA A 100 -16.23 -18.77 0.14
C ALA A 100 -14.75 -19.18 0.07
N PRO A 101 -13.99 -18.68 -0.92
CA PRO A 101 -12.55 -18.87 -0.97
C PRO A 101 -11.87 -18.38 0.31
N MET A 102 -10.81 -19.07 0.71
CA MET A 102 -9.96 -18.61 1.79
C MET A 102 -9.23 -17.31 1.40
N LYS A 103 -9.10 -16.40 2.36
CA LYS A 103 -8.46 -15.10 2.13
C LYS A 103 -6.95 -15.26 2.09
N SER A 104 -6.36 -15.21 0.90
CA SER A 104 -4.92 -15.38 0.66
C SER A 104 -4.19 -14.06 0.40
N HIS A 105 -4.87 -12.91 0.41
CA HIS A 105 -4.24 -11.61 0.18
C HIS A 105 -4.89 -10.49 0.98
N GLU A 106 -4.17 -9.39 1.08
CA GLU A 106 -4.66 -8.06 1.48
C GLU A 106 -4.16 -7.03 0.47
N ASN A 107 -4.88 -5.92 0.38
CA ASN A 107 -4.56 -4.83 -0.52
C ASN A 107 -3.82 -3.72 0.23
N ILE A 108 -2.91 -3.05 -0.44
CA ILE A 108 -2.19 -1.88 0.05
C ILE A 108 -2.45 -0.77 -0.96
N LEU A 109 -3.35 0.13 -0.62
CA LEU A 109 -3.80 1.20 -1.51
C LEU A 109 -2.86 2.40 -1.40
N VAL A 110 -2.43 2.94 -2.52
CA VAL A 110 -1.49 4.06 -2.59
C VAL A 110 -2.18 5.28 -3.20
N PHE A 111 -2.20 6.35 -2.41
CA PHE A 111 -2.84 7.61 -2.77
C PHE A 111 -1.81 8.74 -2.76
N TYR A 112 -1.88 9.63 -3.74
CA TYR A 112 -1.15 10.90 -3.75
C TYR A 112 -1.76 11.90 -4.72
N ALA A 113 -1.63 13.19 -4.42
CA ALA A 113 -2.04 14.27 -5.30
C ALA A 113 -1.00 14.52 -6.40
N ARG A 114 0.29 14.56 -6.03
CA ARG A 114 1.45 14.73 -6.90
C ARG A 114 2.39 13.54 -6.74
N GLN A 115 3.06 13.17 -7.82
CA GLN A 115 4.01 12.06 -7.79
C GLN A 115 5.08 12.26 -6.70
N PRO A 116 5.11 11.44 -5.66
CA PRO A 116 6.16 11.50 -4.64
C PRO A 116 7.45 10.88 -5.14
N THR A 117 8.52 11.01 -4.37
CA THR A 117 9.76 10.25 -4.60
C THR A 117 9.45 8.75 -4.59
N TYR A 118 9.85 8.06 -5.65
CA TYR A 118 9.68 6.62 -5.77
C TYR A 118 11.02 5.96 -6.07
N ASN A 119 11.50 5.15 -5.15
CA ASN A 119 12.74 4.40 -5.25
C ASN A 119 12.42 2.90 -5.42
N PRO A 120 12.29 2.40 -6.66
CA PRO A 120 11.91 1.01 -6.88
C PRO A 120 12.99 0.05 -6.38
N ILE A 121 12.62 -0.85 -5.48
CA ILE A 121 13.50 -1.93 -5.02
C ILE A 121 13.50 -3.01 -6.09
N LYS A 122 14.53 -3.01 -6.93
CA LYS A 122 14.67 -4.01 -7.99
C LYS A 122 15.19 -5.32 -7.43
N THR A 123 14.78 -6.41 -8.07
CA THR A 123 15.36 -7.74 -7.85
C THR A 123 16.45 -8.01 -8.88
N SER A 124 17.53 -8.68 -8.48
CA SER A 124 18.69 -9.03 -9.32
C SER A 124 18.79 -10.53 -9.58
N GLY A 125 19.74 -10.95 -10.43
CA GLY A 125 20.00 -12.37 -10.73
C GLY A 125 19.02 -13.01 -11.72
N HIS A 126 18.21 -12.22 -12.41
CA HIS A 126 17.30 -12.73 -13.44
C HIS A 126 18.07 -13.02 -14.74
N LYS A 127 17.45 -13.86 -15.61
CA LYS A 127 17.95 -14.06 -16.95
C LYS A 127 18.11 -12.70 -17.66
N ARG A 128 19.27 -12.46 -18.26
CA ARG A 128 19.57 -11.23 -19.01
C ARG A 128 18.49 -10.95 -20.05
N LYS A 129 18.00 -9.73 -20.07
CA LYS A 129 17.05 -9.25 -21.06
C LYS A 129 17.63 -8.04 -21.76
N THR A 130 17.70 -8.11 -23.08
CA THR A 130 18.16 -7.02 -23.95
C THR A 130 17.01 -6.56 -24.82
N GLU A 131 16.90 -5.26 -25.02
CA GLU A 131 15.93 -4.67 -25.95
C GLU A 131 16.58 -3.44 -26.60
N THR A 132 16.69 -3.47 -27.91
CA THR A 132 17.42 -2.47 -28.69
C THR A 132 16.51 -1.47 -29.39
N LYS A 133 15.21 -1.78 -29.55
CA LYS A 133 14.30 -0.92 -30.29
C LYS A 133 12.88 -1.05 -29.73
N ARG A 134 12.25 0.09 -29.41
CA ARG A 134 10.82 0.17 -29.07
C ARG A 134 10.11 1.03 -30.10
N LYS A 135 8.83 0.73 -30.35
CA LYS A 135 7.96 1.62 -31.13
C LYS A 135 7.63 2.84 -30.27
N ASP A 136 7.82 4.02 -30.83
CA ASP A 136 7.57 5.29 -30.13
C ASP A 136 6.07 5.59 -29.99
N GLU A 137 5.23 4.88 -30.75
CA GLU A 137 3.80 5.08 -30.79
C GLU A 137 3.06 3.75 -30.91
N THR A 138 1.97 3.61 -30.14
CA THR A 138 1.05 2.48 -30.24
C THR A 138 -0.39 2.98 -30.29
N PRO A 139 -1.32 2.27 -30.98
CA PRO A 139 -2.73 2.66 -31.04
C PRO A 139 -3.37 2.83 -29.67
N ASN A 140 -2.93 2.05 -28.67
CA ASN A 140 -3.52 2.02 -27.34
C ASN A 140 -2.95 3.09 -26.38
N TYR A 141 -1.71 3.52 -26.58
CA TYR A 141 -1.02 4.40 -25.62
C TYR A 141 -0.50 5.70 -26.25
N GLY A 142 -0.74 5.91 -27.57
CA GLY A 142 -0.26 7.09 -28.28
C GLY A 142 1.27 7.19 -28.31
N ARG A 143 1.77 8.40 -28.53
CA ARG A 143 3.19 8.69 -28.56
C ARG A 143 3.77 8.69 -27.16
N GLN A 144 4.85 7.91 -26.98
CA GLN A 144 5.56 7.80 -25.71
C GLN A 144 6.97 8.36 -25.84
N ASN A 145 7.42 9.13 -24.85
CA ASN A 145 8.79 9.63 -24.77
C ASN A 145 9.69 8.51 -24.23
N PHE A 146 10.27 7.71 -25.10
CA PHE A 146 11.29 6.76 -24.72
C PHE A 146 12.67 7.39 -24.82
N THR A 147 13.46 7.21 -23.79
CA THR A 147 14.92 7.39 -23.91
C THR A 147 15.46 6.28 -24.81
N SER A 148 16.20 6.64 -25.84
CA SER A 148 16.76 5.72 -26.85
C SER A 148 17.87 4.81 -26.31
N LEU A 149 18.09 4.75 -25.01
CA LEU A 149 19.09 3.87 -24.40
C LEU A 149 18.64 2.40 -24.47
N PRO A 150 19.47 1.52 -25.01
CA PRO A 150 19.16 0.09 -25.05
C PRO A 150 19.00 -0.45 -23.63
N TYR A 151 17.94 -1.21 -23.40
CA TYR A 151 17.77 -1.92 -22.14
C TYR A 151 18.62 -3.19 -22.18
N ASP A 152 19.51 -3.34 -21.21
CA ASP A 152 20.34 -4.53 -21.00
C ASP A 152 20.52 -4.74 -19.50
N SER A 153 19.79 -5.73 -18.95
CA SER A 153 19.80 -5.89 -17.50
C SER A 153 19.38 -7.30 -17.05
N THR A 154 19.96 -7.71 -15.93
CA THR A 154 19.51 -8.85 -15.12
C THR A 154 18.61 -8.43 -13.95
N GLU A 155 18.37 -7.15 -13.79
CA GLU A 155 17.45 -6.62 -12.79
C GLU A 155 16.01 -6.57 -13.30
N ARG A 156 15.05 -6.58 -12.36
CA ARG A 156 13.63 -6.37 -12.66
C ARG A 156 13.02 -5.37 -11.67
N TYR A 157 12.14 -4.53 -12.17
CA TYR A 157 11.31 -3.66 -11.35
C TYR A 157 10.36 -4.47 -10.48
N PRO A 158 9.98 -3.94 -9.30
CA PRO A 158 9.02 -4.60 -8.42
C PRO A 158 7.68 -4.80 -9.14
N ARG A 159 6.99 -5.86 -8.78
CA ARG A 159 5.64 -6.18 -9.28
C ARG A 159 4.62 -5.81 -8.21
N SER A 160 3.39 -5.55 -8.63
CA SER A 160 2.29 -5.17 -7.73
C SER A 160 1.83 -6.29 -6.79
N VAL A 161 2.24 -7.53 -7.01
CA VAL A 161 1.99 -8.64 -6.10
C VAL A 161 3.29 -8.99 -5.40
N VAL A 162 3.27 -8.96 -4.06
CA VAL A 162 4.40 -9.27 -3.19
C VAL A 162 4.01 -10.37 -2.20
N THR A 163 4.89 -11.33 -1.97
CA THR A 163 4.63 -12.45 -1.09
C THR A 163 5.45 -12.31 0.18
N PHE A 164 4.77 -12.21 1.33
CA PHE A 164 5.40 -12.17 2.65
C PHE A 164 4.72 -13.13 3.61
N ALA A 165 5.53 -13.86 4.39
CA ALA A 165 5.03 -14.70 5.47
C ALA A 165 4.54 -13.84 6.64
N SER A 166 3.53 -14.30 7.35
CA SER A 166 3.07 -13.67 8.59
C SER A 166 4.10 -13.88 9.71
N ASP A 167 4.40 -12.82 10.47
CA ASP A 167 5.27 -12.90 11.65
C ASP A 167 4.61 -13.57 12.87
N LYS A 168 3.31 -13.85 12.82
CA LYS A 168 2.56 -14.45 13.95
C LYS A 168 3.11 -15.79 14.44
N GLN A 169 3.81 -16.52 13.58
CA GLN A 169 4.45 -17.79 13.95
C GLN A 169 5.73 -17.59 14.79
N ARG A 170 6.35 -16.41 14.71
CA ARG A 170 7.58 -16.09 15.43
C ARG A 170 7.33 -15.29 16.70
N SER A 171 6.44 -14.32 16.63
CA SER A 171 6.04 -13.51 17.79
C SER A 171 4.65 -12.94 17.55
N SER A 172 3.65 -13.40 18.28
CA SER A 172 2.28 -12.87 18.21
C SER A 172 2.13 -11.74 19.22
N LEU A 173 2.64 -10.54 18.86
CA LEU A 173 2.50 -9.34 19.69
C LEU A 173 1.10 -8.74 19.58
N HIS A 174 0.45 -8.92 18.42
CA HIS A 174 -0.90 -8.41 18.17
C HIS A 174 -1.68 -9.39 17.27
N PRO A 175 -3.00 -9.61 17.53
CA PRO A 175 -3.81 -10.59 16.78
C PRO A 175 -3.91 -10.33 15.27
N THR A 176 -3.76 -9.06 14.85
CA THR A 176 -3.80 -8.66 13.43
C THR A 176 -2.47 -8.09 12.92
N GLN A 177 -1.35 -8.42 13.60
CA GLN A 177 -0.03 -7.95 13.23
C GLN A 177 0.28 -8.20 11.76
N LYS A 178 0.75 -7.15 11.08
CA LYS A 178 1.33 -7.23 9.73
C LYS A 178 2.79 -7.70 9.81
N PRO A 179 3.32 -8.35 8.76
CA PRO A 179 4.76 -8.66 8.70
C PRO A 179 5.61 -7.40 8.72
N VAL A 180 6.67 -7.40 9.52
CA VAL A 180 7.62 -6.28 9.57
C VAL A 180 8.35 -6.10 8.24
N ALA A 181 8.50 -7.20 7.47
CA ALA A 181 9.16 -7.19 6.17
C ALA A 181 8.29 -6.64 5.02
N LEU A 182 6.96 -6.51 5.26
CA LEU A 182 6.02 -5.98 4.28
C LEU A 182 6.23 -4.47 4.11
#